data_c873a02e91317e593e5d65ebeb4adb55
#
_entry.id   c873a02e91317e593e5d65ebeb4adb55
#
_cell.length_a   1.000
_cell.length_b   1.000
_cell.length_c   1.000
_cell.angle_alpha   90.00
_cell.angle_beta   90.00
_cell.angle_gamma   90.00
#
_symmetry.space_group_name_H-M   'P 1'
#
loop_
_entity.id
_entity.type
_entity.pdbx_description
1 polymer ?
#
loop_
_entity_poly.entity_id
_entity_poly.type
_entity_poly.pdbx_seq_one_letter_code
_entity_poly.pdbx_strand_id
1 'polypeptide(L)'
;MNIEDGLEEQMKEISEVNGVCLSLEERIKILTTLDQLKIDIKCDEMQFWGKIIGAEKDYYISKAFYFKGYKNFPKKKYFFCSSSNFIFSELPDIQPHHFDDFYKFNTYFIGNPDIILEKYDSTQNKNINEVIGDTFKPQLKKKNMTETDRLSFVVRTIDHDTSVVPVGGYKMLPITEIRRNDLFEGLNSDDIDKKEKYVHLRPVEDQRKKDKIAMGKAIFDFDFLDCINDDPIKDSWSLHVDEMRSKCTLRNLVWPGYFAYHKSNTNEFGGVYIGHGIKNVDIAFMQQ
;
A
#
# COMPACT_ATOMS: atom_id res chain seq x y z
N MET A 1 -2.71 0.59 -9.15
CA MET A 1 -3.17 0.64 -10.56
C MET A 1 -2.02 1.09 -11.44
N ASN A 2 -1.69 0.31 -12.46
CA ASN A 2 -0.62 0.68 -13.39
C ASN A 2 -1.10 1.75 -14.36
N ILE A 3 -0.35 2.83 -14.54
CA ILE A 3 -0.73 3.90 -15.46
C ILE A 3 -0.67 3.47 -16.92
N GLU A 4 0.17 2.49 -17.27
CA GLU A 4 0.31 1.95 -18.64
C GLU A 4 -0.90 1.12 -19.08
N ASP A 5 -1.60 0.48 -18.14
CA ASP A 5 -2.77 -0.36 -18.41
C ASP A 5 -4.09 0.44 -18.50
N GLY A 6 -4.02 1.78 -18.52
CA GLY A 6 -5.19 2.64 -18.57
C GLY A 6 -5.84 2.88 -17.20
N LEU A 7 -5.41 3.93 -16.49
CA LEU A 7 -5.95 4.29 -15.16
C LEU A 7 -7.46 4.52 -15.18
N GLU A 8 -8.01 5.09 -16.26
CA GLU A 8 -9.44 5.37 -16.36
C GLU A 8 -10.29 4.10 -16.38
N GLU A 9 -9.88 3.09 -17.15
CA GLU A 9 -10.57 1.81 -17.23
C GLU A 9 -10.50 1.07 -15.90
N GLN A 10 -9.32 1.03 -15.30
CA GLN A 10 -9.12 0.40 -13.99
C GLN A 10 -9.94 1.08 -12.88
N MET A 11 -10.02 2.43 -12.87
CA MET A 11 -10.84 3.17 -11.92
C MET A 11 -12.34 2.93 -12.15
N LYS A 12 -12.77 2.77 -13.40
CA LYS A 12 -14.16 2.44 -13.72
C LYS A 12 -14.53 1.07 -13.12
N GLU A 13 -13.66 0.05 -13.32
CA GLU A 13 -13.88 -1.29 -12.79
C GLU A 13 -14.09 -1.33 -11.27
N ILE A 14 -13.35 -0.49 -10.54
CA ILE A 14 -13.50 -0.40 -9.08
C ILE A 14 -14.73 0.44 -8.71
N SER A 15 -14.99 1.56 -9.39
CA SER A 15 -16.07 2.46 -9.04
C SER A 15 -17.46 1.84 -9.21
N GLU A 16 -17.64 0.98 -10.21
CA GLU A 16 -18.90 0.26 -10.46
C GLU A 16 -19.36 -0.58 -9.27
N VAL A 17 -18.41 -1.19 -8.54
CA VAL A 17 -18.73 -2.08 -7.42
C VAL A 17 -18.72 -1.36 -6.08
N ASN A 18 -17.85 -0.37 -5.92
CA ASN A 18 -17.58 0.23 -4.61
C ASN A 18 -18.18 1.64 -4.45
N GLY A 19 -18.63 2.25 -5.53
CA GLY A 19 -19.18 3.62 -5.52
C GLY A 19 -18.15 4.70 -5.22
N VAL A 20 -16.86 4.36 -5.17
CA VAL A 20 -15.77 5.30 -4.87
C VAL A 20 -14.99 5.57 -6.13
N CYS A 21 -14.83 6.83 -6.48
CA CYS A 21 -14.16 7.25 -7.70
C CYS A 21 -13.42 8.57 -7.49
N LEU A 22 -12.41 8.80 -8.31
CA LEU A 22 -11.80 10.12 -8.47
C LEU A 22 -12.64 10.94 -9.46
N SER A 23 -12.74 12.26 -9.26
CA SER A 23 -13.34 13.16 -10.24
C SER A 23 -12.57 13.13 -11.57
N LEU A 24 -13.21 13.54 -12.65
CA LEU A 24 -12.56 13.59 -13.97
C LEU A 24 -11.32 14.51 -13.95
N GLU A 25 -11.42 15.64 -13.26
CA GLU A 25 -10.32 16.60 -13.12
C GLU A 25 -9.13 15.98 -12.38
N GLU A 26 -9.38 15.28 -11.26
CA GLU A 26 -8.35 14.57 -10.50
C GLU A 26 -7.66 13.52 -11.39
N ARG A 27 -8.43 12.71 -12.12
CA ARG A 27 -7.88 11.65 -12.99
C ARG A 27 -6.95 12.22 -14.06
N ILE A 28 -7.39 13.28 -14.76
CA ILE A 28 -6.57 13.90 -15.81
C ILE A 28 -5.28 14.49 -15.25
N LYS A 29 -5.36 15.23 -14.14
CA LYS A 29 -4.19 15.83 -13.49
C LYS A 29 -3.22 14.76 -13.01
N ILE A 30 -3.71 13.70 -12.36
CA ILE A 30 -2.89 12.60 -11.87
C ILE A 30 -2.18 11.90 -13.02
N LEU A 31 -2.88 11.54 -14.11
CA LEU A 31 -2.27 10.88 -15.27
C LEU A 31 -1.14 11.71 -15.85
N THR A 32 -1.42 12.99 -16.16
CA THR A 32 -0.42 13.89 -16.77
C THR A 32 0.82 14.05 -15.89
N THR A 33 0.61 14.19 -14.59
CA THR A 33 1.75 14.37 -13.67
C THR A 33 2.53 13.09 -13.38
N LEU A 34 1.87 11.93 -13.38
CA LEU A 34 2.54 10.65 -13.20
C LEU A 34 3.36 10.24 -14.43
N ASP A 35 2.88 10.54 -15.64
CA ASP A 35 3.65 10.31 -16.86
C ASP A 35 4.95 11.12 -16.85
N GLN A 36 4.86 12.40 -16.48
CA GLN A 36 6.04 13.26 -16.33
C GLN A 36 6.99 12.73 -15.23
N LEU A 37 6.44 12.39 -14.06
CA LEU A 37 7.21 11.84 -12.95
C LEU A 37 7.95 10.56 -13.35
N LYS A 38 7.31 9.66 -14.10
CA LYS A 38 7.93 8.42 -14.57
C LYS A 38 9.18 8.67 -15.42
N ILE A 39 9.10 9.68 -16.30
CA ILE A 39 10.24 10.10 -17.13
C ILE A 39 11.38 10.65 -16.27
N ASP A 40 11.04 11.51 -15.30
CA ASP A 40 12.02 12.20 -14.46
C ASP A 40 12.81 11.24 -13.55
N ILE A 41 12.10 10.26 -12.92
CA ILE A 41 12.72 9.32 -11.97
C ILE A 41 13.24 8.04 -12.62
N LYS A 42 12.94 7.80 -13.90
CA LYS A 42 13.39 6.63 -14.68
C LYS A 42 13.11 5.30 -13.99
N CYS A 43 11.90 5.11 -13.44
CA CYS A 43 11.48 3.85 -12.87
C CYS A 43 11.04 2.85 -13.96
N ASP A 44 11.06 1.55 -13.62
CA ASP A 44 10.63 0.51 -14.55
C ASP A 44 9.10 0.48 -14.70
N GLU A 45 8.36 0.69 -13.60
CA GLU A 45 6.89 0.73 -13.58
C GLU A 45 6.40 1.81 -12.61
N MET A 46 5.38 2.57 -13.01
CA MET A 46 4.70 3.56 -12.18
C MET A 46 3.26 3.16 -11.97
N GLN A 47 2.82 3.19 -10.71
CA GLN A 47 1.45 2.89 -10.32
C GLN A 47 0.84 4.04 -9.52
N PHE A 48 -0.40 4.37 -9.81
CA PHE A 48 -1.22 5.14 -8.89
C PHE A 48 -1.60 4.24 -7.71
N TRP A 49 -1.14 4.60 -6.51
CA TRP A 49 -1.39 3.82 -5.30
C TRP A 49 -2.76 4.15 -4.70
N GLY A 50 -3.13 5.43 -4.68
CA GLY A 50 -4.41 5.84 -4.16
C GLY A 50 -4.48 7.26 -3.61
N LYS A 51 -5.50 7.48 -2.78
CA LYS A 51 -5.85 8.76 -2.19
C LYS A 51 -6.05 8.58 -0.68
N ILE A 52 -5.39 9.42 0.12
CA ILE A 52 -5.70 9.56 1.55
C ILE A 52 -6.52 10.83 1.73
N ILE A 53 -7.71 10.65 2.30
CA ILE A 53 -8.67 11.72 2.53
C ILE A 53 -8.26 12.46 3.80
N GLY A 54 -7.97 13.74 3.67
CA GLY A 54 -7.65 14.64 4.77
C GLY A 54 -8.84 15.50 5.18
N ALA A 55 -8.71 16.19 6.33
CA ALA A 55 -9.75 17.08 6.83
C ALA A 55 -9.87 18.38 6.01
N GLU A 56 -8.74 18.92 5.55
CA GLU A 56 -8.69 20.15 4.75
C GLU A 56 -8.31 19.87 3.30
N LYS A 57 -7.32 19.00 3.08
CA LYS A 57 -6.81 18.63 1.76
C LYS A 57 -6.47 17.16 1.71
N ASP A 58 -6.64 16.58 0.52
CA ASP A 58 -6.33 15.18 0.27
C ASP A 58 -4.89 15.01 -0.21
N TYR A 59 -4.37 13.80 0.01
CA TYR A 59 -3.09 13.36 -0.53
C TYR A 59 -3.31 12.32 -1.61
N TYR A 60 -2.71 12.54 -2.79
CA TYR A 60 -2.62 11.54 -3.85
C TYR A 60 -1.25 10.91 -3.80
N ILE A 61 -1.21 9.59 -3.89
CA ILE A 61 0.00 8.81 -3.71
C ILE A 61 0.24 7.92 -4.92
N SER A 62 1.49 7.89 -5.36
CA SER A 62 1.97 6.97 -6.38
C SER A 62 3.11 6.12 -5.87
N LYS A 63 3.32 4.97 -6.48
CA LYS A 63 4.45 4.08 -6.20
C LYS A 63 5.20 3.74 -7.47
N ALA A 64 6.52 3.81 -7.40
CA ALA A 64 7.44 3.45 -8.45
C ALA A 64 8.13 2.13 -8.10
N PHE A 65 8.21 1.23 -9.08
CA PHE A 65 8.93 -0.03 -8.96
C PHE A 65 10.24 0.03 -9.73
N TYR A 66 11.27 -0.54 -9.11
CA TYR A 66 12.59 -0.76 -9.68
C TYR A 66 12.89 -2.25 -9.59
N PHE A 67 12.83 -2.93 -10.73
CA PHE A 67 13.04 -4.38 -10.81
C PHE A 67 14.51 -4.72 -11.01
N LYS A 68 15.19 -3.98 -11.87
CA LYS A 68 16.57 -4.28 -12.28
C LYS A 68 17.56 -4.16 -11.14
N GLY A 69 18.31 -5.23 -10.90
CA GLY A 69 19.36 -5.29 -9.88
C GLY A 69 18.87 -5.54 -8.45
N TYR A 70 17.57 -5.65 -8.23
CA TYR A 70 16.98 -5.99 -6.94
C TYR A 70 16.59 -7.47 -6.90
N LYS A 71 17.38 -8.26 -6.16
CA LYS A 71 17.12 -9.68 -5.97
C LYS A 71 15.94 -9.88 -5.02
N ASN A 72 15.17 -10.92 -5.26
CA ASN A 72 14.05 -11.43 -4.47
C ASN A 72 12.79 -10.57 -4.52
N PHE A 73 12.87 -9.24 -4.33
CA PHE A 73 11.72 -8.36 -4.39
C PHE A 73 12.10 -6.99 -4.95
N PRO A 74 11.26 -6.37 -5.81
CA PRO A 74 11.55 -5.06 -6.38
C PRO A 74 11.58 -3.97 -5.33
N LYS A 75 12.47 -2.98 -5.52
CA LYS A 75 12.46 -1.78 -4.67
C LYS A 75 11.25 -0.93 -5.01
N LYS A 76 10.53 -0.51 -3.98
CA LYS A 76 9.41 0.42 -4.09
C LYS A 76 9.84 1.80 -3.56
N LYS A 77 9.46 2.85 -4.28
CA LYS A 77 9.50 4.23 -3.81
C LYS A 77 8.11 4.83 -3.88
N TYR A 78 7.79 5.69 -2.94
CA TYR A 78 6.47 6.31 -2.84
C TYR A 78 6.61 7.81 -3.02
N PHE A 79 5.66 8.38 -3.74
CA PHE A 79 5.57 9.81 -4.01
C PHE A 79 4.18 10.29 -3.62
N PHE A 80 4.10 11.51 -3.13
CA PHE A 80 2.83 12.11 -2.75
C PHE A 80 2.69 13.51 -3.32
N CYS A 81 1.47 13.94 -3.54
CA CYS A 81 1.13 15.34 -3.78
C CYS A 81 -0.13 15.71 -3.01
N SER A 82 -0.27 17.00 -2.72
CA SER A 82 -1.50 17.54 -2.16
C SER A 82 -2.49 17.89 -3.27
N SER A 83 -3.79 17.83 -2.95
CA SER A 83 -4.87 18.26 -3.87
C SER A 83 -4.77 19.71 -4.33
N SER A 84 -3.91 20.53 -3.69
CA SER A 84 -3.73 21.93 -4.05
C SER A 84 -2.83 22.17 -5.26
N ASN A 85 -1.82 21.37 -5.49
CA ASN A 85 -0.79 21.64 -6.51
C ASN A 85 -0.50 20.49 -7.48
N PHE A 86 -0.83 19.25 -7.14
CA PHE A 86 -0.53 18.04 -7.93
C PHE A 86 0.95 17.88 -8.31
N ILE A 87 1.88 18.45 -7.52
CA ILE A 87 3.32 18.28 -7.70
C ILE A 87 3.77 17.14 -6.79
N PHE A 88 4.24 16.04 -7.38
CA PHE A 88 4.70 14.87 -6.63
C PHE A 88 6.09 15.09 -6.03
N SER A 89 6.20 14.78 -4.74
CA SER A 89 7.46 14.74 -3.98
C SER A 89 7.68 13.35 -3.40
N GLU A 90 8.92 12.91 -3.26
CA GLU A 90 9.23 11.60 -2.67
C GLU A 90 8.86 11.58 -1.18
N LEU A 91 8.16 10.54 -0.73
CA LEU A 91 7.91 10.31 0.69
C LEU A 91 9.21 9.94 1.41
N PRO A 92 9.47 10.52 2.60
CA PRO A 92 10.69 10.23 3.36
C PRO A 92 10.75 8.77 3.79
N ASP A 93 11.96 8.26 4.00
CA ASP A 93 12.13 6.96 4.61
C ASP A 93 11.74 6.99 6.09
N ILE A 94 11.13 5.87 6.55
CA ILE A 94 10.66 5.75 7.93
C ILE A 94 11.85 5.74 8.88
N GLN A 95 11.83 6.63 9.86
CA GLN A 95 12.86 6.67 10.90
C GLN A 95 12.49 5.68 12.02
N PRO A 96 13.38 4.73 12.38
CA PRO A 96 13.07 3.68 13.35
C PRO A 96 12.62 4.21 14.73
N HIS A 97 13.10 5.36 15.14
CA HIS A 97 12.75 5.96 16.44
C HIS A 97 11.33 6.54 16.50
N HIS A 98 10.61 6.62 15.37
CA HIS A 98 9.23 7.07 15.30
C HIS A 98 8.21 5.92 15.30
N PHE A 99 8.64 4.64 15.19
CA PHE A 99 7.71 3.51 15.08
C PHE A 99 6.66 3.46 16.19
N ASP A 100 7.11 3.57 17.46
CA ASP A 100 6.20 3.52 18.61
C ASP A 100 5.24 4.72 18.66
N ASP A 101 5.63 5.83 18.04
CA ASP A 101 4.85 7.04 18.03
C ASP A 101 3.77 7.00 16.96
N PHE A 102 4.03 6.40 15.79
CA PHE A 102 3.06 6.29 14.71
C PHE A 102 1.77 5.57 15.14
N TYR A 103 1.89 4.49 15.93
CA TYR A 103 0.73 3.74 16.40
C TYR A 103 -0.14 4.50 17.39
N LYS A 104 0.36 5.59 18.00
CA LYS A 104 -0.38 6.41 18.93
C LYS A 104 -1.28 7.44 18.24
N PHE A 105 -0.99 7.76 16.97
CA PHE A 105 -1.76 8.71 16.20
C PHE A 105 -2.84 7.99 15.37
N ASN A 106 -4.01 7.79 15.96
CA ASN A 106 -5.17 7.23 15.26
C ASN A 106 -6.18 8.37 14.95
N THR A 107 -5.71 9.42 14.30
CA THR A 107 -6.51 10.61 13.94
C THR A 107 -6.55 10.78 12.43
N TYR A 108 -7.48 11.59 11.93
CA TYR A 108 -7.53 11.95 10.52
C TYR A 108 -6.29 12.77 10.12
N PHE A 109 -5.89 12.66 8.87
CA PHE A 109 -4.90 13.55 8.27
C PHE A 109 -5.51 14.94 8.08
N ILE A 110 -4.70 15.99 8.26
CA ILE A 110 -5.17 17.36 8.07
C ILE A 110 -5.04 17.76 6.60
N GLY A 111 -3.96 17.33 5.95
CA GLY A 111 -3.67 17.66 4.57
C GLY A 111 -2.60 18.74 4.40
N ASN A 112 -1.85 19.02 5.48
CA ASN A 112 -0.71 19.92 5.46
C ASN A 112 0.57 19.16 5.82
N PRO A 113 1.47 18.90 4.85
CA PRO A 113 2.65 18.04 5.01
C PRO A 113 3.61 18.49 6.12
N ASP A 114 3.69 19.80 6.35
CA ASP A 114 4.69 20.42 7.24
C ASP A 114 4.23 20.52 8.69
N ILE A 115 2.99 20.15 8.99
CA ILE A 115 2.49 20.18 10.38
C ILE A 115 3.30 19.24 11.25
N ILE A 116 3.77 19.78 12.37
CA ILE A 116 4.44 19.02 13.41
C ILE A 116 3.39 18.35 14.28
N LEU A 117 3.44 17.02 14.37
CA LEU A 117 2.57 16.23 15.23
C LEU A 117 3.15 16.26 16.66
N GLU A 118 2.52 17.03 17.53
CA GLU A 118 2.90 17.07 18.94
C GLU A 118 2.30 15.89 19.69
N LYS A 119 3.13 15.24 20.51
CA LYS A 119 2.63 14.25 21.47
C LYS A 119 1.81 14.97 22.54
N TYR A 120 0.55 14.61 22.67
CA TYR A 120 -0.20 14.87 23.87
C TYR A 120 0.29 13.89 24.96
N ASP A 121 1.37 14.23 25.64
CA ASP A 121 1.78 13.51 26.84
C ASP A 121 0.78 13.81 27.96
N SER A 122 -0.17 12.92 28.17
CA SER A 122 -1.09 12.93 29.30
C SER A 122 -0.38 12.76 30.68
N THR A 123 0.95 12.74 30.69
CA THR A 123 1.79 12.60 31.88
C THR A 123 2.38 13.92 32.40
N GLN A 124 2.01 15.08 31.86
CA GLN A 124 2.46 16.36 32.41
C GLN A 124 1.71 16.81 33.71
N ASN A 125 1.15 15.85 34.49
CA ASN A 125 0.77 16.07 35.85
C ASN A 125 1.70 15.34 36.82
N LYS A 126 3.01 15.51 36.68
CA LYS A 126 3.98 15.12 37.73
C LYS A 126 4.83 16.31 38.13
N ASN A 127 4.37 16.87 39.26
CA ASN A 127 5.15 17.53 40.30
C ASN A 127 6.40 18.34 39.89
N ILE A 128 6.22 19.64 39.96
CA ILE A 128 7.24 20.68 40.19
C ILE A 128 7.95 20.40 41.54
N ASN A 129 8.71 19.32 41.66
CA ASN A 129 9.63 19.12 42.79
C ASN A 129 10.64 18.03 42.43
N GLU A 130 11.54 18.32 41.51
CA GLU A 130 12.85 17.68 41.44
C GLU A 130 13.77 18.50 40.52
N VAL A 131 14.06 19.69 41.00
CA VAL A 131 15.28 20.41 40.62
C VAL A 131 16.26 20.08 41.70
N ILE A 132 17.22 19.24 41.40
CA ILE A 132 18.63 19.26 41.88
C ILE A 132 19.27 17.95 41.38
N GLY A 133 20.31 18.07 40.60
CA GLY A 133 21.34 17.03 40.49
C GLY A 133 21.60 16.44 39.12
N ASP A 134 22.54 17.09 38.45
CA ASP A 134 23.61 16.51 37.66
C ASP A 134 23.38 15.73 36.36
N THR A 135 24.27 16.16 35.52
CA THR A 135 24.80 15.57 34.27
C THR A 135 24.09 15.96 33.00
N PHE A 136 24.72 16.92 32.35
CA PHE A 136 24.58 17.29 30.96
C PHE A 136 24.79 16.07 30.06
N LYS A 137 23.76 15.24 29.88
CA LYS A 137 23.65 14.34 28.73
C LYS A 137 23.14 15.20 27.58
N PRO A 138 23.83 15.29 26.43
CA PRO A 138 23.29 15.94 25.27
C PRO A 138 21.98 15.22 24.92
N GLN A 139 20.86 15.83 25.21
CA GLN A 139 19.57 15.36 24.70
C GLN A 139 19.66 15.51 23.17
N LEU A 140 19.87 14.41 22.49
CA LEU A 140 19.62 14.32 21.06
C LEU A 140 18.20 14.89 20.87
N LYS A 141 18.10 16.09 20.28
CA LYS A 141 16.81 16.72 19.95
C LYS A 141 16.06 15.70 19.13
N LYS A 142 15.06 15.06 19.72
CA LYS A 142 14.13 14.19 18.97
C LYS A 142 13.58 15.06 17.85
N LYS A 143 13.88 14.69 16.61
CA LYS A 143 13.31 15.37 15.45
C LYS A 143 11.80 15.28 15.58
N ASN A 144 11.12 16.40 15.63
CA ASN A 144 9.67 16.42 15.71
C ASN A 144 9.11 15.69 14.49
N MET A 145 8.15 14.80 14.69
CA MET A 145 7.50 14.04 13.64
C MET A 145 6.54 14.96 12.88
N THR A 146 6.65 14.98 11.56
CA THR A 146 5.75 15.75 10.68
C THR A 146 4.59 14.87 10.19
N GLU A 147 3.53 15.51 9.65
CA GLU A 147 2.43 14.79 9.01
C GLU A 147 2.93 13.97 7.81
N THR A 148 3.97 14.45 7.09
CA THR A 148 4.62 13.71 6.00
C THR A 148 5.30 12.44 6.48
N ASP A 149 5.97 12.46 7.65
CA ASP A 149 6.59 11.25 8.22
C ASP A 149 5.51 10.21 8.58
N ARG A 150 4.41 10.66 9.17
CA ARG A 150 3.25 9.81 9.45
C ARG A 150 2.62 9.27 8.16
N LEU A 151 2.46 10.11 7.14
CA LEU A 151 1.93 9.70 5.84
C LEU A 151 2.79 8.60 5.22
N SER A 152 4.12 8.75 5.25
CA SER A 152 5.04 7.74 4.77
C SER A 152 4.88 6.41 5.50
N PHE A 153 4.74 6.44 6.82
CA PHE A 153 4.52 5.24 7.62
C PHE A 153 3.20 4.56 7.25
N VAL A 154 2.10 5.29 7.25
CA VAL A 154 0.75 4.76 6.99
C VAL A 154 0.67 4.18 5.57
N VAL A 155 1.16 4.89 4.55
CA VAL A 155 1.15 4.42 3.15
C VAL A 155 1.93 3.11 3.01
N ARG A 156 3.13 3.03 3.58
CA ARG A 156 3.95 1.80 3.50
C ARG A 156 3.32 0.63 4.25
N THR A 157 2.68 0.91 5.40
CA THR A 157 1.98 -0.13 6.18
C THR A 157 0.76 -0.65 5.42
N ILE A 158 -0.05 0.24 4.86
CA ILE A 158 -1.20 -0.16 4.04
C ILE A 158 -0.72 -0.95 2.81
N ASP A 159 0.30 -0.47 2.08
CA ASP A 159 0.81 -1.20 0.90
C ASP A 159 1.36 -2.58 1.27
N HIS A 160 2.01 -2.69 2.43
CA HIS A 160 2.50 -3.97 2.93
C HIS A 160 1.37 -4.93 3.26
N ASP A 161 0.33 -4.45 3.96
CA ASP A 161 -0.78 -5.29 4.44
C ASP A 161 -1.80 -5.61 3.33
N THR A 162 -1.90 -4.77 2.29
CA THR A 162 -3.04 -4.85 1.36
C THR A 162 -2.68 -5.04 -0.11
N SER A 163 -1.42 -4.83 -0.53
CA SER A 163 -1.06 -4.97 -1.95
C SER A 163 -1.25 -6.41 -2.42
N VAL A 164 -2.33 -6.68 -3.13
CA VAL A 164 -2.78 -8.02 -3.55
C VAL A 164 -2.76 -8.16 -5.07
N VAL A 165 -2.35 -9.34 -5.52
CA VAL A 165 -2.33 -9.75 -6.93
C VAL A 165 -2.80 -11.20 -7.08
N PRO A 166 -3.34 -11.61 -8.24
CA PRO A 166 -3.66 -13.01 -8.48
C PRO A 166 -2.38 -13.86 -8.59
N VAL A 167 -2.46 -15.11 -8.15
CA VAL A 167 -1.38 -16.11 -8.30
C VAL A 167 -1.04 -16.25 -9.78
N GLY A 168 0.25 -16.16 -10.12
CA GLY A 168 0.72 -16.19 -11.49
C GLY A 168 0.83 -14.82 -12.16
N GLY A 169 0.23 -13.76 -11.58
CA GLY A 169 0.35 -12.39 -12.11
C GLY A 169 1.78 -11.82 -12.02
N TYR A 170 2.61 -12.38 -11.14
CA TYR A 170 4.05 -12.12 -11.05
C TYR A 170 4.81 -13.44 -11.13
N LYS A 171 6.01 -13.39 -11.67
CA LYS A 171 6.93 -14.54 -11.82
C LYS A 171 8.33 -14.19 -11.35
N MET A 172 9.07 -15.19 -10.90
CA MET A 172 10.48 -15.05 -10.59
C MET A 172 11.32 -15.44 -11.81
N LEU A 173 12.26 -14.59 -12.19
CA LEU A 173 13.22 -14.85 -13.25
C LEU A 173 14.43 -15.66 -12.71
N PRO A 174 15.21 -16.35 -13.60
CA PRO A 174 16.40 -17.08 -13.20
C PRO A 174 17.45 -16.27 -12.45
N ILE A 175 17.47 -14.96 -12.65
CA ILE A 175 18.33 -14.00 -11.93
C ILE A 175 17.79 -13.60 -10.56
N THR A 176 16.74 -14.28 -10.08
CA THR A 176 16.03 -14.02 -8.81
C THR A 176 15.31 -12.66 -8.74
N GLU A 177 15.04 -12.02 -9.87
CA GLU A 177 14.18 -10.83 -9.95
C GLU A 177 12.72 -11.24 -10.08
N ILE A 178 11.84 -10.56 -9.33
CA ILE A 178 10.38 -10.73 -9.48
C ILE A 178 9.87 -9.66 -10.44
N ARG A 179 9.13 -10.09 -11.47
CA ARG A 179 8.51 -9.20 -12.45
C ARG A 179 7.06 -9.59 -12.73
N ARG A 180 6.30 -8.65 -13.28
CA ARG A 180 4.97 -8.94 -13.79
C ARG A 180 5.08 -10.04 -14.86
N ASN A 181 4.12 -10.92 -14.89
CA ASN A 181 4.09 -12.04 -15.84
C ASN A 181 3.22 -11.67 -17.05
N ASP A 182 3.86 -11.28 -18.14
CA ASP A 182 3.16 -10.89 -19.38
C ASP A 182 2.41 -12.07 -20.04
N LEU A 183 2.76 -13.31 -19.68
CA LEU A 183 2.10 -14.53 -20.16
C LEU A 183 0.95 -14.99 -19.23
N PHE A 184 0.58 -14.19 -18.24
CA PHE A 184 -0.51 -14.50 -17.35
C PHE A 184 -1.85 -14.27 -18.07
N GLU A 185 -2.61 -15.33 -18.26
CA GLU A 185 -3.92 -15.30 -18.93
C GLU A 185 -5.09 -15.04 -17.98
N GLY A 186 -4.80 -14.85 -16.68
CA GLY A 186 -5.81 -14.66 -15.64
C GLY A 186 -6.17 -15.96 -14.91
N LEU A 187 -6.92 -15.80 -13.81
CA LEU A 187 -7.54 -16.92 -13.11
C LEU A 187 -8.80 -17.36 -13.87
N ASN A 188 -9.07 -18.66 -13.86
CA ASN A 188 -10.30 -19.20 -14.42
C ASN A 188 -11.51 -18.72 -13.62
N SER A 189 -12.67 -18.67 -14.27
CA SER A 189 -13.95 -18.29 -13.63
C SER A 189 -14.31 -19.14 -12.40
N ASP A 190 -13.83 -20.38 -12.31
CA ASP A 190 -14.05 -21.29 -11.18
C ASP A 190 -13.10 -21.02 -9.99
N ASP A 191 -12.05 -20.25 -10.20
CA ASP A 191 -11.01 -20.00 -9.21
C ASP A 191 -11.00 -18.56 -8.67
N ILE A 192 -11.72 -17.64 -9.31
CA ILE A 192 -11.67 -16.20 -8.97
C ILE A 192 -12.27 -15.86 -7.60
N ASP A 193 -13.10 -16.73 -7.02
CA ASP A 193 -13.74 -16.55 -5.71
C ASP A 193 -12.95 -17.18 -4.56
N LYS A 194 -11.81 -17.82 -4.87
CA LYS A 194 -10.99 -18.50 -3.88
C LYS A 194 -9.92 -17.57 -3.31
N LYS A 195 -9.94 -17.33 -1.99
CA LYS A 195 -8.92 -16.50 -1.31
C LYS A 195 -7.49 -17.04 -1.52
N GLU A 196 -7.33 -18.35 -1.66
CA GLU A 196 -6.05 -19.04 -1.89
C GLU A 196 -5.39 -18.67 -3.22
N LYS A 197 -6.14 -18.09 -4.15
CA LYS A 197 -5.65 -17.66 -5.46
C LYS A 197 -5.15 -16.22 -5.50
N TYR A 198 -5.11 -15.55 -4.35
CA TYR A 198 -4.63 -14.18 -4.23
C TYR A 198 -3.46 -14.11 -3.24
N VAL A 199 -2.42 -13.38 -3.62
CA VAL A 199 -1.16 -13.30 -2.88
C VAL A 199 -0.73 -11.86 -2.67
N HIS A 200 0.02 -11.61 -1.59
CA HIS A 200 0.57 -10.29 -1.29
C HIS A 200 1.77 -9.95 -2.17
N LEU A 201 1.76 -8.78 -2.79
CA LEU A 201 2.90 -8.23 -3.53
C LEU A 201 3.86 -7.50 -2.57
N ARG A 202 4.50 -8.28 -1.71
CA ARG A 202 5.47 -7.84 -0.70
C ARG A 202 6.58 -8.86 -0.52
N PRO A 203 7.71 -8.50 0.16
CA PRO A 203 8.69 -9.50 0.56
C PRO A 203 8.04 -10.60 1.37
N VAL A 204 8.33 -11.84 1.01
CA VAL A 204 7.72 -13.04 1.61
C VAL A 204 8.08 -13.13 3.09
N GLU A 205 7.09 -13.43 3.94
CA GLU A 205 7.27 -13.63 5.39
C GLU A 205 7.34 -15.11 5.77
N ASP A 206 6.62 -15.98 5.05
CA ASP A 206 6.68 -17.44 5.27
C ASP A 206 8.08 -17.99 5.01
N GLN A 207 8.65 -18.65 6.03
CA GLN A 207 10.00 -19.20 5.97
C GLN A 207 10.14 -20.28 4.88
N ARG A 208 9.12 -21.11 4.66
CA ARG A 208 9.14 -22.18 3.64
C ARG A 208 9.23 -21.57 2.23
N LYS A 209 8.50 -20.48 1.99
CA LYS A 209 8.53 -19.76 0.72
C LYS A 209 9.85 -19.02 0.53
N LYS A 210 10.42 -18.43 1.60
CA LYS A 210 11.77 -17.86 1.58
C LYS A 210 12.84 -18.89 1.19
N ASP A 211 12.75 -20.08 1.75
CA ASP A 211 13.69 -21.17 1.43
C ASP A 211 13.55 -21.64 -0.03
N LYS A 212 12.32 -21.72 -0.55
CA LYS A 212 12.08 -22.00 -1.99
C LYS A 212 12.72 -20.94 -2.89
N ILE A 213 12.58 -19.68 -2.54
CA ILE A 213 13.18 -18.54 -3.27
C ILE A 213 14.70 -18.66 -3.25
N ALA A 214 15.29 -18.87 -2.06
CA ALA A 214 16.74 -19.01 -1.87
C ALA A 214 17.33 -20.19 -2.64
N MET A 215 16.59 -21.29 -2.75
CA MET A 215 16.97 -22.48 -3.54
C MET A 215 16.75 -22.33 -5.05
N GLY A 216 16.19 -21.22 -5.52
CA GLY A 216 15.85 -21.01 -6.93
C GLY A 216 14.66 -21.85 -7.42
N LYS A 217 13.94 -22.54 -6.54
CA LYS A 217 12.77 -23.38 -6.88
C LYS A 217 11.54 -22.54 -7.25
N ALA A 218 11.47 -21.29 -6.79
CA ALA A 218 10.39 -20.35 -7.07
C ALA A 218 10.32 -19.93 -8.57
N ILE A 219 11.37 -20.20 -9.37
CA ILE A 219 11.37 -19.93 -10.81
C ILE A 219 10.32 -20.77 -11.55
N PHE A 220 10.04 -21.97 -11.03
CA PHE A 220 9.10 -22.91 -11.62
C PHE A 220 7.76 -22.97 -10.87
N ASP A 221 7.59 -22.16 -9.83
CA ASP A 221 6.41 -22.13 -8.98
C ASP A 221 5.80 -20.72 -9.01
N PHE A 222 4.55 -20.60 -9.41
CA PHE A 222 3.84 -19.33 -9.40
C PHE A 222 3.28 -18.97 -8.01
N ASP A 223 3.20 -19.94 -7.07
CA ASP A 223 2.77 -19.73 -5.69
C ASP A 223 3.99 -19.56 -4.75
N PHE A 224 4.79 -18.53 -5.01
CA PHE A 224 5.96 -18.22 -4.19
C PHE A 224 5.76 -17.03 -3.25
N LEU A 225 4.65 -16.29 -3.39
CA LEU A 225 4.28 -15.15 -2.52
C LEU A 225 3.33 -15.60 -1.40
N ASP A 226 3.21 -14.80 -0.34
CA ASP A 226 2.33 -15.12 0.78
C ASP A 226 0.86 -14.98 0.39
N CYS A 227 0.05 -15.97 0.76
CA CYS A 227 -1.38 -16.01 0.46
C CYS A 227 -2.16 -15.10 1.42
N ILE A 228 -3.17 -14.39 0.94
CA ILE A 228 -4.06 -13.58 1.79
C ILE A 228 -4.89 -14.41 2.78
N ASN A 229 -5.11 -15.70 2.50
CA ASN A 229 -5.81 -16.59 3.39
C ASN A 229 -5.01 -16.96 4.65
N ASP A 230 -3.70 -16.76 4.61
CA ASP A 230 -2.77 -17.03 5.71
C ASP A 230 -2.54 -15.79 6.62
N ASP A 231 -3.23 -14.69 6.35
CA ASP A 231 -3.13 -13.47 7.14
C ASP A 231 -3.44 -13.74 8.64
N PRO A 232 -2.73 -13.05 9.55
CA PRO A 232 -2.91 -13.24 10.99
C PRO A 232 -4.34 -12.97 11.48
N ILE A 233 -5.01 -11.99 10.88
CA ILE A 233 -6.43 -11.68 11.14
C ILE A 233 -7.25 -12.46 10.12
N LYS A 234 -7.92 -13.51 10.59
CA LYS A 234 -8.77 -14.31 9.72
C LYS A 234 -9.94 -13.48 9.20
N ASP A 235 -10.41 -13.83 8.00
CA ASP A 235 -11.51 -13.15 7.31
C ASP A 235 -11.36 -11.62 7.17
N SER A 236 -10.11 -11.14 7.18
CA SER A 236 -9.78 -9.75 6.91
C SER A 236 -10.08 -9.30 5.47
N TRP A 237 -10.40 -10.24 4.60
CA TRP A 237 -10.70 -10.02 3.19
C TRP A 237 -12.12 -10.43 2.83
N SER A 238 -12.83 -9.53 2.16
CA SER A 238 -14.13 -9.79 1.54
C SER A 238 -13.96 -9.88 0.04
N LEU A 239 -14.41 -11.00 -0.55
CA LEU A 239 -14.43 -11.22 -2.00
C LEU A 239 -15.87 -11.09 -2.48
N HIS A 240 -16.05 -10.38 -3.58
CA HIS A 240 -17.32 -10.27 -4.27
C HIS A 240 -17.10 -10.58 -5.76
N VAL A 241 -17.83 -11.55 -6.27
CA VAL A 241 -17.78 -11.98 -7.67
C VAL A 241 -19.11 -11.64 -8.32
N ASP A 242 -19.06 -11.12 -9.54
CA ASP A 242 -20.25 -10.82 -10.32
C ASP A 242 -21.00 -12.11 -10.74
N GLU A 243 -22.27 -11.97 -11.12
CA GLU A 243 -23.13 -13.11 -11.49
C GLU A 243 -22.56 -13.94 -12.64
N MET A 244 -21.88 -13.30 -13.58
CA MET A 244 -21.26 -13.96 -14.74
C MET A 244 -19.87 -14.54 -14.43
N ARG A 245 -19.38 -14.40 -13.18
CA ARG A 245 -18.01 -14.80 -12.77
C ARG A 245 -16.92 -14.24 -13.68
N SER A 246 -17.16 -13.06 -14.22
CA SER A 246 -16.23 -12.35 -15.08
C SER A 246 -15.26 -11.46 -14.31
N LYS A 247 -15.66 -10.98 -13.13
CA LYS A 247 -14.89 -10.08 -12.31
C LYS A 247 -15.01 -10.42 -10.82
N CYS A 248 -13.88 -10.45 -10.14
CA CYS A 248 -13.78 -10.51 -8.68
C CYS A 248 -13.30 -9.17 -8.15
N THR A 249 -13.93 -8.69 -7.09
CA THR A 249 -13.51 -7.50 -6.33
C THR A 249 -13.17 -7.91 -4.92
N LEU A 250 -12.00 -7.48 -4.45
CA LEU A 250 -11.51 -7.75 -3.10
C LEU A 250 -11.54 -6.46 -2.30
N ARG A 251 -11.95 -6.57 -1.05
CA ARG A 251 -11.92 -5.46 -0.07
C ARG A 251 -11.14 -5.91 1.16
N ASN A 252 -10.26 -5.06 1.65
CA ASN A 252 -9.61 -5.31 2.93
C ASN A 252 -10.41 -4.64 4.06
N LEU A 253 -10.77 -5.41 5.08
CA LEU A 253 -11.59 -4.93 6.20
C LEU A 253 -10.74 -4.31 7.32
N VAL A 254 -9.45 -4.67 7.39
CA VAL A 254 -8.48 -4.08 8.34
C VAL A 254 -8.11 -2.66 7.92
N TRP A 255 -8.02 -2.41 6.60
CA TRP A 255 -7.75 -1.11 6.02
C TRP A 255 -8.94 -0.67 5.14
N PRO A 256 -10.02 -0.15 5.75
CA PRO A 256 -11.19 0.32 5.00
C PRO A 256 -10.80 1.38 3.96
N GLY A 257 -11.22 1.14 2.72
CA GLY A 257 -10.83 1.97 1.57
C GLY A 257 -9.85 1.29 0.61
N TYR A 258 -9.32 0.10 0.94
CA TYR A 258 -8.58 -0.68 -0.03
C TYR A 258 -9.51 -1.56 -0.87
N PHE A 259 -9.34 -1.44 -2.17
CA PHE A 259 -10.08 -2.20 -3.18
C PHE A 259 -9.12 -2.76 -4.20
N ALA A 260 -9.30 -4.01 -4.56
CA ALA A 260 -8.62 -4.64 -5.68
C ALA A 260 -9.64 -5.34 -6.58
N TYR A 261 -9.29 -5.54 -7.83
CA TYR A 261 -10.11 -6.28 -8.79
C TYR A 261 -9.25 -7.20 -9.64
N HIS A 262 -9.88 -8.23 -10.18
CA HIS A 262 -9.31 -9.11 -11.21
C HIS A 262 -10.43 -9.57 -12.14
N LYS A 263 -10.18 -9.47 -13.46
CA LYS A 263 -11.08 -10.01 -14.49
C LYS A 263 -10.65 -11.43 -14.84
N SER A 264 -11.59 -12.39 -14.77
CA SER A 264 -11.33 -13.78 -15.08
C SER A 264 -10.85 -13.94 -16.53
N ASN A 265 -9.94 -14.91 -16.74
CA ASN A 265 -9.37 -15.22 -18.06
C ASN A 265 -8.72 -14.01 -18.77
N THR A 266 -8.26 -13.03 -17.99
CA THR A 266 -7.54 -11.85 -18.52
C THR A 266 -6.35 -11.48 -17.65
N ASN A 267 -5.37 -10.77 -18.20
CA ASN A 267 -4.25 -10.21 -17.44
C ASN A 267 -4.61 -8.87 -16.77
N GLU A 268 -5.91 -8.58 -16.59
CA GLU A 268 -6.36 -7.34 -16.00
C GLU A 268 -6.59 -7.51 -14.51
N PHE A 269 -5.76 -6.88 -13.71
CA PHE A 269 -5.91 -6.77 -12.27
C PHE A 269 -5.30 -5.47 -11.74
N GLY A 270 -5.80 -4.99 -10.64
CA GLY A 270 -5.29 -3.78 -10.02
C GLY A 270 -5.86 -3.56 -8.64
N GLY A 271 -5.27 -2.63 -7.91
CA GLY A 271 -5.76 -2.24 -6.60
C GLY A 271 -5.51 -0.76 -6.34
N VAL A 272 -6.35 -0.17 -5.51
CA VAL A 272 -6.26 1.23 -5.11
C VAL A 272 -6.71 1.38 -3.66
N TYR A 273 -6.12 2.32 -2.96
CA TYR A 273 -6.59 2.76 -1.66
C TYR A 273 -7.29 4.12 -1.78
N ILE A 274 -8.51 4.24 -1.30
CA ILE A 274 -9.22 5.52 -1.15
C ILE A 274 -9.89 5.52 0.22
N GLY A 275 -9.27 6.20 1.18
CA GLY A 275 -9.73 6.19 2.56
C GLY A 275 -8.95 7.14 3.46
N HIS A 276 -9.21 7.07 4.76
CA HIS A 276 -8.66 8.01 5.74
C HIS A 276 -7.29 7.61 6.32
N GLY A 277 -6.71 6.48 5.92
CA GLY A 277 -5.45 5.99 6.49
C GLY A 277 -5.56 5.51 7.94
N ILE A 278 -6.74 5.06 8.35
CA ILE A 278 -7.03 4.58 9.70
C ILE A 278 -7.25 3.07 9.67
N LYS A 279 -6.53 2.36 10.53
CA LYS A 279 -6.66 0.91 10.68
C LYS A 279 -7.89 0.56 11.51
N ASN A 280 -8.71 -0.38 11.03
CA ASN A 280 -9.79 -0.94 11.81
C ASN A 280 -9.21 -2.01 12.76
N VAL A 281 -8.99 -1.61 14.02
CA VAL A 281 -8.44 -2.50 15.05
C VAL A 281 -9.48 -3.44 15.65
N ASP A 282 -10.76 -3.13 15.45
CA ASP A 282 -11.87 -3.86 16.08
C ASP A 282 -12.31 -5.08 15.28
N ILE A 283 -11.78 -5.27 14.06
CA ILE A 283 -12.21 -6.35 13.18
C ILE A 283 -12.04 -7.74 13.81
N ALA A 284 -10.99 -7.94 14.59
CA ALA A 284 -10.75 -9.21 15.28
C ALA A 284 -11.83 -9.53 16.34
N PHE A 285 -12.57 -8.52 16.80
CA PHE A 285 -13.68 -8.67 17.75
C PHE A 285 -15.04 -8.73 17.07
N MET A 286 -15.16 -8.26 15.83
CA MET A 286 -16.40 -8.25 15.06
C MET A 286 -16.74 -9.61 14.45
N GLN A 287 -15.82 -10.57 14.47
CA GLN A 287 -15.93 -11.88 13.82
C GLN A 287 -16.25 -13.00 14.81
N GLN A 288 -16.80 -12.69 15.98
CA GLN A 288 -17.21 -13.67 16.98
C GLN A 288 -18.61 -14.23 16.68
#